data_2774c2cc8887ff7e80abaa691a48f365
#
_entry.id   2774c2cc8887ff7e80abaa691a48f365
#
_cell.length_a   1.000
_cell.length_b   1.000
_cell.length_c   1.000
_cell.angle_alpha   90.00
_cell.angle_beta   90.00
_cell.angle_gamma   90.00
#
_symmetry.space_group_name_H-M   'P 1'
#
loop_
_entity.id
_entity.type
_entity.pdbx_description
1 polymer ?
#
loop_
_entity_poly.entity_id
_entity_poly.type
_entity_poly.pdbx_seq_one_letter_code
_entity_poly.pdbx_strand_id
1 'polypeptide(L)'
;MPFLYKCSKIQLAVAESVTKEVTNQEPKQEANLPSYQEHYDAVAEKKRIEAEETLQRVLDYTMSELVHDMNESDMMTLCNYIREFQFGTASDIAQTTQRIRLTSNIKIIDLYHFGWNIGTQYKKPGLEIAQFLKNVFAEKLYDTEVTTIVRKLRMSGTCRIKIKPEI
;
A
#
# COMPACT_ATOMS: atom_id res chain seq x y z
N MET A 1 30.96 4.24 34.01
CA MET A 1 30.76 3.09 34.92
C MET A 1 30.32 1.92 34.06
N PRO A 2 31.20 0.96 33.74
CA PRO A 2 30.81 -0.21 32.94
C PRO A 2 30.45 -1.36 33.88
N PHE A 3 29.28 -1.96 33.67
CA PHE A 3 28.90 -3.21 34.33
C PHE A 3 29.40 -4.41 33.51
N LEU A 4 30.44 -5.02 34.06
CA LEU A 4 30.98 -6.31 33.62
C LEU A 4 30.13 -7.43 34.22
N TYR A 5 29.49 -8.24 33.37
CA TYR A 5 28.92 -9.52 33.81
C TYR A 5 29.99 -10.60 33.62
N LYS A 6 30.45 -11.11 34.77
CA LYS A 6 31.33 -12.28 34.86
C LYS A 6 30.54 -13.57 34.62
N CYS A 7 30.90 -14.30 33.61
CA CYS A 7 30.48 -15.66 33.41
C CYS A 7 31.40 -16.58 34.22
N SER A 8 30.87 -17.21 35.25
CA SER A 8 31.62 -18.21 36.04
C SER A 8 31.59 -19.55 35.35
N LYS A 9 32.79 -20.11 35.12
CA LYS A 9 33.06 -21.47 34.73
C LYS A 9 32.72 -22.42 35.89
N ILE A 10 31.98 -23.47 35.61
CA ILE A 10 31.98 -24.69 36.44
C ILE A 10 32.49 -25.83 35.55
N GLN A 11 33.55 -26.39 36.00
CA GLN A 11 34.28 -27.46 35.38
C GLN A 11 34.20 -28.71 36.25
N LEU A 12 34.19 -29.89 35.62
CA LEU A 12 34.54 -31.26 36.07
C LEU A 12 33.53 -32.01 36.98
N ALA A 13 33.30 -33.29 36.81
CA ALA A 13 34.13 -34.47 36.51
C ALA A 13 33.23 -35.66 36.14
N VAL A 14 33.65 -36.44 35.14
CA VAL A 14 34.15 -37.84 35.18
C VAL A 14 33.28 -38.91 35.85
N ALA A 15 32.83 -39.88 35.09
CA ALA A 15 33.23 -41.30 35.06
C ALA A 15 32.21 -42.15 34.33
N GLU A 16 32.64 -42.77 33.31
CA GLU A 16 32.65 -44.22 32.94
C GLU A 16 31.51 -45.09 33.46
N SER A 17 30.81 -45.68 32.57
CA SER A 17 30.87 -47.07 32.07
C SER A 17 29.47 -47.64 31.81
N VAL A 18 29.42 -48.29 30.67
CA VAL A 18 28.88 -49.62 30.39
C VAL A 18 27.46 -49.78 29.82
N THR A 19 27.53 -50.39 28.65
CA THR A 19 26.62 -51.35 27.96
C THR A 19 25.48 -50.81 27.10
N LYS A 20 25.71 -51.12 25.83
CA LYS A 20 24.84 -51.47 24.71
C LYS A 20 23.38 -51.76 25.06
N GLU A 21 22.51 -51.00 24.45
CA GLU A 21 21.32 -51.56 23.82
C GLU A 21 21.08 -50.79 22.48
N VAL A 22 21.14 -51.61 21.42
CA VAL A 22 20.79 -51.20 20.06
C VAL A 22 19.27 -51.15 20.01
N THR A 23 18.69 -49.96 20.11
CA THR A 23 17.30 -49.75 19.76
C THR A 23 17.25 -49.02 18.45
N ASN A 24 16.83 -49.73 17.41
CA ASN A 24 16.43 -49.23 16.13
C ASN A 24 15.34 -48.17 16.35
N GLN A 25 15.70 -46.91 16.34
CA GLN A 25 14.76 -45.83 16.18
C GLN A 25 14.83 -45.40 14.71
N GLU A 26 13.74 -45.70 13.99
CA GLU A 26 13.45 -45.10 12.69
C GLU A 26 13.66 -43.58 12.78
N PRO A 27 14.25 -42.94 11.76
CA PRO A 27 14.36 -41.49 11.75
C PRO A 27 12.93 -40.93 11.65
N LYS A 28 12.43 -40.41 12.77
CA LYS A 28 11.30 -39.49 12.73
C LYS A 28 11.68 -38.42 11.74
N GLN A 29 10.96 -38.34 10.64
CA GLN A 29 10.97 -37.18 9.76
C GLN A 29 10.66 -35.94 10.62
N GLU A 30 11.70 -35.23 11.03
CA GLU A 30 11.56 -33.88 11.50
C GLU A 30 10.87 -33.12 10.35
N ALA A 31 9.63 -32.71 10.59
CA ALA A 31 8.92 -31.84 9.68
C ALA A 31 9.84 -30.63 9.49
N ASN A 32 10.39 -30.51 8.28
CA ASN A 32 11.35 -29.47 7.93
C ASN A 32 10.58 -28.14 7.94
N LEU A 33 10.51 -27.50 9.10
CA LEU A 33 9.92 -26.15 9.23
C LEU A 33 10.75 -25.22 8.36
N PRO A 34 10.13 -24.45 7.46
CA PRO A 34 10.84 -23.53 6.61
C PRO A 34 11.68 -22.59 7.48
N SER A 35 12.88 -22.28 7.01
CA SER A 35 13.79 -21.39 7.72
C SER A 35 13.14 -20.00 7.87
N TYR A 36 13.57 -19.23 8.87
CA TYR A 36 13.10 -17.84 9.06
C TYR A 36 13.19 -17.02 7.77
N GLN A 37 14.28 -17.20 7.01
CA GLN A 37 14.49 -16.48 5.74
C GLN A 37 13.45 -16.88 4.68
N GLU A 38 13.17 -18.16 4.53
CA GLU A 38 12.14 -18.64 3.60
C GLU A 38 10.74 -18.11 3.95
N HIS A 39 10.41 -18.03 5.24
CA HIS A 39 9.17 -17.39 5.70
C HIS A 39 9.15 -15.90 5.42
N TYR A 40 10.26 -15.20 5.67
CA TYR A 40 10.37 -13.77 5.41
C TYR A 40 10.17 -13.47 3.92
N ASP A 41 10.87 -14.22 3.05
CA ASP A 41 10.79 -14.05 1.60
C ASP A 41 9.38 -14.38 1.07
N ALA A 42 8.75 -15.44 1.58
CA ALA A 42 7.37 -15.78 1.22
C ALA A 42 6.36 -14.69 1.62
N VAL A 43 6.51 -14.08 2.80
CA VAL A 43 5.65 -12.99 3.25
C VAL A 43 5.90 -11.72 2.44
N ALA A 44 7.15 -11.41 2.11
CA ALA A 44 7.50 -10.25 1.28
C ALA A 44 6.92 -10.39 -0.13
N GLU A 45 7.07 -11.58 -0.74
CA GLU A 45 6.52 -11.87 -2.07
C GLU A 45 4.99 -11.79 -2.09
N LYS A 46 4.32 -12.35 -1.10
CA LYS A 46 2.86 -12.24 -0.97
C LYS A 46 2.40 -10.78 -0.92
N LYS A 47 3.06 -9.95 -0.12
CA LYS A 47 2.75 -8.52 -0.04
C LYS A 47 2.97 -7.80 -1.37
N ARG A 48 4.01 -8.18 -2.12
CA ARG A 48 4.30 -7.62 -3.44
C ARG A 48 3.19 -7.96 -4.43
N ILE A 49 2.76 -9.21 -4.47
CA ILE A 49 1.66 -9.66 -5.32
C ILE A 49 0.35 -8.93 -4.96
N GLU A 50 -0.01 -8.86 -3.68
CA GLU A 50 -1.21 -8.15 -3.22
C GLU A 50 -1.19 -6.65 -3.60
N ALA A 51 -0.01 -6.02 -3.53
CA ALA A 51 0.16 -4.62 -3.93
C ALA A 51 -0.01 -4.43 -5.44
N GLU A 52 0.54 -5.33 -6.26
CA GLU A 52 0.39 -5.30 -7.72
C GLU A 52 -1.06 -5.52 -8.16
N GLU A 53 -1.74 -6.51 -7.58
CA GLU A 53 -3.16 -6.75 -7.84
C GLU A 53 -4.03 -5.55 -7.46
N THR A 54 -3.72 -4.92 -6.32
CA THR A 54 -4.42 -3.71 -5.88
C THR A 54 -4.19 -2.55 -6.85
N LEU A 55 -2.96 -2.36 -7.30
CA LEU A 55 -2.63 -1.34 -8.30
C LEU A 55 -3.42 -1.57 -9.60
N GLN A 56 -3.42 -2.79 -10.11
CA GLN A 56 -4.12 -3.10 -11.35
C GLN A 56 -5.62 -2.79 -11.24
N ARG A 57 -6.28 -3.20 -10.16
CA ARG A 57 -7.70 -2.87 -9.92
C ARG A 57 -7.94 -1.36 -9.88
N VAL A 58 -7.07 -0.62 -9.21
CA VAL A 58 -7.18 0.85 -9.13
C VAL A 58 -7.00 1.50 -10.50
N LEU A 59 -6.08 1.01 -11.33
CA LEU A 59 -5.88 1.52 -12.68
C LEU A 59 -7.07 1.22 -13.59
N ASP A 60 -7.59 -0.01 -13.55
CA ASP A 60 -8.77 -0.41 -14.33
C ASP A 60 -10.01 0.41 -13.92
N TYR A 61 -10.20 0.61 -12.62
CA TYR A 61 -11.23 1.51 -12.09
C TYR A 61 -11.05 2.94 -12.60
N THR A 62 -9.84 3.47 -12.56
CA THR A 62 -9.53 4.83 -13.02
C THR A 62 -9.88 5.00 -14.49
N MET A 63 -9.47 4.06 -15.33
CA MET A 63 -9.79 4.08 -16.76
C MET A 63 -11.30 4.00 -16.99
N SER A 64 -12.01 3.08 -16.30
CA SER A 64 -13.45 2.92 -16.47
C SER A 64 -14.27 4.15 -16.08
N GLU A 65 -13.84 4.87 -15.03
CA GLU A 65 -14.60 6.02 -14.53
C GLU A 65 -14.27 7.32 -15.27
N LEU A 66 -13.04 7.48 -15.79
CA LEU A 66 -12.56 8.76 -16.31
C LEU A 66 -12.19 8.79 -17.79
N VAL A 67 -12.29 7.67 -18.52
CA VAL A 67 -11.88 7.60 -19.94
C VAL A 67 -12.57 8.63 -20.84
N HIS A 68 -13.80 9.03 -20.52
CA HIS A 68 -14.55 10.02 -21.28
C HIS A 68 -14.32 11.47 -20.83
N ASP A 69 -13.54 11.68 -19.78
CA ASP A 69 -13.35 12.98 -19.16
C ASP A 69 -11.96 13.59 -19.40
N MET A 70 -11.07 12.86 -20.05
CA MET A 70 -9.72 13.33 -20.37
C MET A 70 -9.19 12.68 -21.65
N ASN A 71 -8.12 13.25 -22.19
CA ASN A 71 -7.42 12.64 -23.32
C ASN A 71 -6.47 11.52 -22.85
N GLU A 72 -5.94 10.75 -23.81
CA GLU A 72 -5.05 9.62 -23.53
C GLU A 72 -3.78 10.03 -22.77
N SER A 73 -3.15 11.14 -23.14
CA SER A 73 -1.93 11.64 -22.49
C SER A 73 -2.17 11.99 -21.03
N ASP A 74 -3.29 12.66 -20.72
CA ASP A 74 -3.67 12.99 -19.36
C ASP A 74 -4.04 11.75 -18.55
N MET A 75 -4.68 10.74 -19.18
CA MET A 75 -4.96 9.46 -18.55
C MET A 75 -3.68 8.70 -18.18
N MET A 76 -2.71 8.63 -19.09
CA MET A 76 -1.42 7.99 -18.82
C MET A 76 -0.67 8.70 -17.68
N THR A 77 -0.72 10.02 -17.66
CA THR A 77 -0.14 10.83 -16.58
C THR A 77 -0.82 10.54 -15.24
N LEU A 78 -2.16 10.48 -15.22
CA LEU A 78 -2.92 10.11 -14.01
C LEU A 78 -2.56 8.72 -13.50
N CYS A 79 -2.46 7.73 -14.40
CA CYS A 79 -2.05 6.38 -14.04
C CYS A 79 -0.65 6.34 -13.41
N ASN A 80 0.29 7.17 -13.90
CA ASN A 80 1.61 7.27 -13.29
C ASN A 80 1.55 7.88 -11.88
N TYR A 81 0.78 8.95 -11.68
CA TYR A 81 0.57 9.54 -10.34
C TYR A 81 -0.08 8.56 -9.35
N ILE A 82 -0.99 7.73 -9.82
CA ILE A 82 -1.63 6.69 -9.00
C ILE A 82 -0.60 5.62 -8.58
N ARG A 83 0.31 5.21 -9.48
CA ARG A 83 1.42 4.29 -9.15
C ARG A 83 2.35 4.89 -8.09
N GLU A 84 2.74 6.13 -8.26
CA GLU A 84 3.56 6.85 -7.28
C GLU A 84 2.85 6.99 -5.94
N PHE A 85 1.55 7.29 -5.95
CA PHE A 85 0.74 7.44 -4.75
C PHE A 85 0.59 6.16 -3.94
N GLN A 86 0.67 4.99 -4.56
CA GLN A 86 0.58 3.70 -3.85
C GLN A 86 1.63 3.59 -2.75
N PHE A 87 2.89 3.91 -3.05
CA PHE A 87 4.02 3.74 -2.13
C PHE A 87 4.55 5.06 -1.57
N GLY A 88 4.33 6.17 -2.28
CA GLY A 88 4.77 7.50 -1.92
C GLY A 88 3.73 8.32 -1.17
N THR A 89 4.02 9.59 -1.00
CA THR A 89 3.11 10.59 -0.42
C THR A 89 2.57 11.53 -1.51
N ALA A 90 1.50 12.25 -1.19
CA ALA A 90 0.98 13.29 -2.09
C ALA A 90 2.00 14.42 -2.34
N SER A 91 2.96 14.62 -1.42
CA SER A 91 4.03 15.60 -1.57
C SER A 91 5.04 15.22 -2.65
N ASP A 92 5.26 13.94 -2.87
CA ASP A 92 6.16 13.45 -3.93
C ASP A 92 5.60 13.79 -5.31
N ILE A 93 4.29 13.74 -5.47
CA ILE A 93 3.56 14.08 -6.71
C ILE A 93 3.51 15.60 -6.95
N ALA A 94 3.51 16.41 -5.90
CA ALA A 94 3.46 17.88 -6.01
C ALA A 94 4.64 18.49 -6.77
N GLN A 95 5.76 17.78 -6.86
CA GLN A 95 6.95 18.22 -7.59
C GLN A 95 6.81 18.03 -9.11
N THR A 96 5.80 17.33 -9.56
CA THR A 96 5.55 17.05 -10.98
C THR A 96 4.71 18.17 -11.59
N THR A 97 5.19 18.76 -12.65
CA THR A 97 4.61 19.99 -13.24
C THR A 97 3.47 19.76 -14.23
N GLN A 98 3.22 18.52 -14.63
CA GLN A 98 2.19 18.21 -15.63
C GLN A 98 0.80 18.23 -15.00
N ARG A 99 -0.04 19.16 -15.47
CA ARG A 99 -1.44 19.32 -15.04
C ARG A 99 -2.34 18.44 -15.87
N ILE A 100 -3.25 17.73 -15.22
CA ILE A 100 -4.30 16.95 -15.86
C ILE A 100 -5.50 17.86 -16.17
N ARG A 101 -5.95 17.81 -17.40
CA ARG A 101 -7.13 18.55 -17.86
C ARG A 101 -8.34 17.62 -17.90
N LEU A 102 -9.40 18.05 -17.26
CA LEU A 102 -10.67 17.35 -17.22
C LEU A 102 -11.70 18.09 -18.07
N THR A 103 -12.62 17.35 -18.67
CA THR A 103 -13.78 17.91 -19.33
C THR A 103 -14.69 18.65 -18.33
N SER A 104 -15.56 19.52 -18.84
CA SER A 104 -16.49 20.27 -18.00
C SER A 104 -17.55 19.41 -17.31
N ASN A 105 -17.80 18.19 -17.79
CA ASN A 105 -18.91 17.33 -17.34
C ASN A 105 -18.67 16.70 -15.98
N ILE A 106 -17.40 16.52 -15.55
CA ILE A 106 -17.10 15.95 -14.25
C ILE A 106 -17.30 17.02 -13.16
N LYS A 107 -18.02 16.64 -12.11
CA LYS A 107 -18.27 17.50 -10.94
C LYS A 107 -17.17 17.35 -9.90
N ILE A 108 -16.98 18.35 -9.05
CA ILE A 108 -16.02 18.31 -7.95
C ILE A 108 -16.33 17.14 -6.99
N ILE A 109 -17.60 16.85 -6.74
CA ILE A 109 -18.03 15.72 -5.90
C ILE A 109 -17.60 14.36 -6.50
N ASP A 110 -17.58 14.24 -7.82
CA ASP A 110 -17.10 13.02 -8.47
C ASP A 110 -15.60 12.81 -8.20
N LEU A 111 -14.81 13.88 -8.23
CA LEU A 111 -13.39 13.84 -7.90
C LEU A 111 -13.14 13.47 -6.42
N TYR A 112 -13.97 13.96 -5.51
CA TYR A 112 -13.89 13.59 -4.09
C TYR A 112 -14.12 12.09 -3.89
N HIS A 113 -15.17 11.55 -4.51
CA HIS A 113 -15.49 10.14 -4.43
C HIS A 113 -14.45 9.27 -5.15
N PHE A 114 -13.95 9.71 -6.31
CA PHE A 114 -12.86 9.06 -7.01
C PHE A 114 -11.62 8.95 -6.12
N GLY A 115 -11.16 10.08 -5.56
CA GLY A 115 -10.01 10.10 -4.66
C GLY A 115 -10.20 9.24 -3.41
N TRP A 116 -11.39 9.29 -2.82
CA TRP A 116 -11.73 8.43 -1.68
C TRP A 116 -11.63 6.96 -2.06
N ASN A 117 -12.24 6.54 -3.17
CA ASN A 117 -12.26 5.14 -3.60
C ASN A 117 -10.85 4.60 -3.82
N ILE A 118 -9.98 5.32 -4.54
CA ILE A 118 -8.59 4.87 -4.76
C ILE A 118 -7.73 4.95 -3.48
N GLY A 119 -7.88 6.02 -2.71
CA GLY A 119 -7.07 6.23 -1.50
C GLY A 119 -7.34 5.19 -0.41
N THR A 120 -8.59 4.72 -0.29
CA THR A 120 -8.95 3.66 0.66
C THR A 120 -8.35 2.31 0.29
N GLN A 121 -8.20 1.99 -1.00
CA GLN A 121 -7.51 0.77 -1.43
C GLN A 121 -6.04 0.75 -0.97
N TYR A 122 -5.40 1.91 -0.97
CA TYR A 122 -4.02 2.10 -0.49
C TYR A 122 -3.92 2.40 1.00
N LYS A 123 -5.05 2.39 1.73
CA LYS A 123 -5.11 2.70 3.17
C LYS A 123 -4.54 4.08 3.50
N LYS A 124 -4.66 5.05 2.58
CA LYS A 124 -4.17 6.40 2.78
C LYS A 124 -5.09 7.21 3.70
N PRO A 125 -4.54 8.06 4.58
CA PRO A 125 -5.34 8.97 5.39
C PRO A 125 -6.02 10.04 4.53
N GLY A 126 -7.17 10.55 4.99
CA GLY A 126 -7.96 11.54 4.24
C GLY A 126 -7.19 12.81 3.85
N LEU A 127 -6.20 13.22 4.64
CA LEU A 127 -5.33 14.36 4.31
C LEU A 127 -4.47 14.08 3.08
N GLU A 128 -3.85 12.90 3.01
CA GLU A 128 -3.05 12.47 1.86
C GLU A 128 -3.91 12.37 0.59
N ILE A 129 -5.14 11.82 0.73
CA ILE A 129 -6.10 11.74 -0.39
C ILE A 129 -6.45 13.15 -0.90
N ALA A 130 -6.72 14.07 0.00
CA ALA A 130 -7.09 15.45 -0.36
C ALA A 130 -5.93 16.21 -1.02
N GLN A 131 -4.71 16.03 -0.54
CA GLN A 131 -3.50 16.60 -1.14
C GLN A 131 -3.24 16.01 -2.53
N PHE A 132 -3.36 14.68 -2.67
CA PHE A 132 -3.27 14.02 -3.97
C PHE A 132 -4.25 14.64 -4.97
N LEU A 133 -5.54 14.73 -4.62
CA LEU A 133 -6.55 15.33 -5.48
C LEU A 133 -6.22 16.78 -5.85
N LYS A 134 -5.80 17.58 -4.87
CA LYS A 134 -5.44 19.00 -5.09
C LYS A 134 -4.25 19.15 -6.03
N ASN A 135 -3.25 18.28 -5.92
CA ASN A 135 -2.06 18.31 -6.77
C ASN A 135 -2.37 17.85 -8.20
N VAL A 136 -3.07 16.73 -8.32
CA VAL A 136 -3.36 16.09 -9.62
C VAL A 136 -4.41 16.88 -10.42
N PHE A 137 -5.49 17.32 -9.77
CA PHE A 137 -6.58 18.06 -10.40
C PHE A 137 -6.56 19.56 -10.03
N ALA A 138 -5.36 20.14 -10.02
CA ALA A 138 -5.13 21.50 -9.55
C ALA A 138 -6.01 22.55 -10.24
N GLU A 139 -6.29 22.40 -11.54
CA GLU A 139 -7.13 23.32 -12.31
C GLU A 139 -8.60 23.27 -11.83
N LYS A 140 -9.14 22.06 -11.65
CA LYS A 140 -10.54 21.85 -11.23
C LYS A 140 -10.78 22.18 -9.77
N LEU A 141 -9.76 22.03 -8.93
CA LEU A 141 -9.81 22.24 -7.49
C LEU A 141 -9.10 23.55 -7.07
N TYR A 142 -8.88 24.46 -8.01
CA TYR A 142 -8.08 25.68 -7.79
C TYR A 142 -8.53 26.46 -6.54
N ASP A 143 -9.81 26.75 -6.41
CA ASP A 143 -10.38 27.54 -5.30
C ASP A 143 -10.73 26.71 -4.05
N THR A 144 -10.32 25.43 -4.00
CA THR A 144 -10.72 24.54 -2.90
C THR A 144 -9.53 24.25 -2.00
N GLU A 145 -9.63 24.63 -0.73
CA GLU A 145 -8.63 24.30 0.29
C GLU A 145 -8.61 22.81 0.63
N VAL A 146 -7.40 22.27 0.88
CA VAL A 146 -7.18 20.85 1.24
C VAL A 146 -8.06 20.42 2.42
N THR A 147 -8.18 21.25 3.45
CA THR A 147 -9.04 21.01 4.61
C THR A 147 -10.52 20.87 4.25
N THR A 148 -10.96 21.61 3.23
CA THR A 148 -12.32 21.52 2.71
C THR A 148 -12.50 20.22 1.92
N ILE A 149 -11.51 19.80 1.14
CA ILE A 149 -11.53 18.51 0.43
C ILE A 149 -11.65 17.37 1.44
N VAL A 150 -10.82 17.34 2.48
CA VAL A 150 -10.86 16.32 3.55
C VAL A 150 -12.27 16.13 4.11
N ARG A 151 -12.95 17.25 4.45
CA ARG A 151 -14.31 17.21 5.00
C ARG A 151 -15.35 16.71 4.01
N LYS A 152 -15.09 16.88 2.71
CA LYS A 152 -16.06 16.59 1.64
C LYS A 152 -15.78 15.29 0.88
N LEU A 153 -14.72 14.54 1.19
CA LEU A 153 -14.35 13.30 0.49
C LEU A 153 -15.51 12.29 0.37
N ARG A 154 -16.40 12.26 1.37
CA ARG A 154 -17.56 11.35 1.40
C ARG A 154 -18.90 12.09 1.46
N MET A 155 -18.96 13.32 0.97
CA MET A 155 -20.19 14.08 1.01
C MET A 155 -21.28 13.45 0.15
N SER A 156 -22.51 13.52 0.61
CA SER A 156 -23.66 13.09 -0.18
C SER A 156 -24.04 14.14 -1.22
N GLY A 157 -24.49 13.70 -2.39
CA GLY A 157 -24.94 14.62 -3.45
C GLY A 157 -25.18 13.91 -4.77
N THR A 158 -25.64 14.68 -5.76
CA THR A 158 -25.83 14.19 -7.12
C THR A 158 -24.46 14.10 -7.81
N CYS A 159 -23.97 12.90 -7.96
CA CYS A 159 -22.69 12.57 -8.57
C CYS A 159 -22.81 11.34 -9.47
N ARG A 160 -21.90 11.23 -10.43
CA ARG A 160 -21.75 10.07 -11.31
C ARG A 160 -20.92 9.00 -10.60
N ILE A 161 -19.75 9.39 -10.09
CA ILE A 161 -18.86 8.50 -9.36
C ILE A 161 -19.38 8.33 -7.94
N LYS A 162 -19.73 7.10 -7.56
CA LYS A 162 -20.24 6.77 -6.22
C LYS A 162 -19.08 6.29 -5.32
N ILE A 163 -19.27 6.45 -4.02
CA ILE A 163 -18.37 5.83 -3.04
C ILE A 163 -18.53 4.32 -3.13
N LYS A 164 -17.39 3.64 -3.29
CA LYS A 164 -17.27 2.18 -3.32
C LYS A 164 -16.30 1.75 -2.22
N PRO A 165 -16.68 0.82 -1.34
CA PRO A 165 -15.76 0.30 -0.33
C PRO A 165 -14.66 -0.56 -0.97
N GLU A 166 -14.99 -1.23 -2.09
CA GLU A 166 -14.10 -2.05 -2.91
C GLU A 166 -14.27 -1.67 -4.39
N ILE A 167 -13.16 -1.67 -5.13
CA ILE A 167 -13.10 -1.36 -6.56
C ILE A 167 -12.39 -2.48 -7.32
#